data_d8eeddeb0d6cfc629a12ef21994115bc
#
_entry.id   d8eeddeb0d6cfc629a12ef21994115bc
#
_cell.length_a   1.000
_cell.length_b   1.000
_cell.length_c   1.000
_cell.angle_alpha   90.00
_cell.angle_beta   90.00
_cell.angle_gamma   90.00
#
_symmetry.space_group_name_H-M   'P 1'
#
loop_
_entity.id
_entity.type
_entity.pdbx_description
1 polymer ?
#
loop_
_entity_poly.entity_id
_entity_poly.type
_entity_poly.pdbx_seq_one_letter_code
_entity_poly.pdbx_strand_id
1 'polypeptide(L)'
;MARHEAFGDRLPDQGCGSEARGEAFVTYCWNSARHFAIVLAAGLAIAASAASPSHAAAKIQRLVSPGGIEAWFVQDATVPLIAMEYAFGGGATEDPADKPGVGNLVADLLDEGSGDLDSRTFHERLDRRAIELSFSSARDTFRGSLRMLKDNKDEAFDLLRTALTSPHFDAVDVERIRAQVLSGLRRDTSNPSALASRKFLEVAFGDHPYGRQANGTLDSVPKIDVADLKDYVRRVLAKDTLRIAVVGDVDPATLGKLLDQTFGALPAKASLTPIADVEAAKPPQRAFIPLDVPQTVVTFGGPGIKRNDPNFMAAYVVNHILGGGGLSSRLYHEVREKRGLAYSVYEALLWMDHSAVFVGNTGTRADRAGETVDAIEKEIRRIAADGPTQQELDEAKSYLKGSQMLALDTSSKLASALLQYQLDKLPIDYIEKRNAIVDAVTLDDARKAAQRLWGQGLLTVIVGRAPQAAAQPAAANPPPPKAN
;
A
#
# COMPACT_ATOMS: atom_id res chain seq x y z
N MET A 1 -20.62 31.19 -46.78
CA MET A 1 -20.54 32.64 -46.99
C MET A 1 -19.08 33.02 -46.77
N ALA A 2 -18.29 33.13 -47.84
CA ALA A 2 -17.97 34.30 -48.66
C ALA A 2 -17.14 35.31 -47.88
N ARG A 3 -15.93 35.72 -48.27
CA ARG A 3 -15.19 35.99 -49.54
C ARG A 3 -13.72 36.23 -49.16
N HIS A 4 -12.76 35.69 -49.82
CA HIS A 4 -11.91 36.25 -50.88
C HIS A 4 -11.74 37.77 -50.91
N GLU A 5 -10.46 38.21 -50.87
CA GLU A 5 -9.90 39.14 -51.90
C GLU A 5 -8.37 39.22 -51.80
N ALA A 6 -7.73 39.06 -52.93
CA ALA A 6 -6.32 39.20 -53.22
C ALA A 6 -6.10 40.54 -53.93
N PHE A 7 -4.89 41.11 -53.86
CA PHE A 7 -4.25 42.09 -54.78
C PHE A 7 -2.81 42.22 -54.34
N GLY A 8 -1.71 42.06 -55.07
CA GLY A 8 -1.43 42.33 -56.44
C GLY A 8 -0.26 43.32 -56.58
N ASP A 9 0.87 42.79 -57.06
CA ASP A 9 1.94 43.42 -57.84
C ASP A 9 2.32 44.90 -57.69
N ARG A 10 3.63 45.17 -57.54
CA ARG A 10 4.49 45.88 -58.52
C ARG A 10 5.93 46.08 -58.02
N LEU A 11 6.87 45.58 -58.79
CA LEU A 11 8.25 46.09 -58.90
C LEU A 11 8.26 47.38 -59.72
N PRO A 12 9.24 48.25 -59.55
CA PRO A 12 10.04 48.70 -60.67
C PRO A 12 11.55 48.62 -60.48
N ASP A 13 12.14 48.57 -61.61
CA ASP A 13 13.51 48.37 -62.03
C ASP A 13 14.35 49.67 -62.08
N GLN A 14 15.71 49.44 -62.07
CA GLN A 14 16.77 50.30 -62.67
C GLN A 14 17.40 51.45 -61.90
N GLY A 15 18.73 51.38 -61.90
CA GLY A 15 19.64 52.50 -61.72
C GLY A 15 21.07 52.11 -61.35
N CYS A 16 21.88 51.91 -62.40
CA CYS A 16 23.35 51.72 -62.37
C CYS A 16 24.11 52.94 -61.85
N GLY A 17 25.15 52.74 -61.01
CA GLY A 17 26.11 53.78 -60.62
C GLY A 17 27.32 53.17 -59.94
N SER A 18 28.38 53.01 -60.71
CA SER A 18 29.72 52.53 -60.33
C SER A 18 30.50 53.61 -59.55
N GLU A 19 31.47 53.12 -58.75
CA GLU A 19 32.56 53.80 -58.10
C GLU A 19 32.41 54.14 -56.62
N ALA A 20 32.85 53.24 -55.78
CA ALA A 20 33.65 53.45 -54.53
C ALA A 20 33.98 52.12 -53.88
N ARG A 21 34.87 51.34 -54.50
CA ARG A 21 35.46 50.14 -53.86
C ARG A 21 36.78 50.53 -53.19
N GLY A 22 36.83 50.44 -51.87
CA GLY A 22 38.13 50.51 -51.20
C GLY A 22 38.10 50.47 -49.68
N GLU A 23 37.20 51.12 -49.03
CA GLU A 23 37.31 51.31 -47.56
C GLU A 23 36.18 50.67 -46.73
N ALA A 24 35.14 50.10 -47.34
CA ALA A 24 34.01 49.53 -46.62
C ALA A 24 34.22 48.05 -46.23
N PHE A 25 35.23 47.36 -46.77
CA PHE A 25 35.40 45.93 -46.59
C PHE A 25 36.09 45.54 -45.25
N VAL A 26 36.97 46.39 -44.71
CA VAL A 26 37.71 46.13 -43.46
C VAL A 26 36.84 46.41 -42.24
N THR A 27 35.97 47.45 -42.28
CA THR A 27 35.07 47.78 -41.19
C THR A 27 33.87 46.80 -41.08
N TYR A 28 33.45 46.18 -42.21
CA TYR A 28 32.37 45.17 -42.22
C TYR A 28 32.79 43.85 -41.60
N CYS A 29 34.02 43.41 -41.84
CA CYS A 29 34.53 42.16 -41.25
C CYS A 29 34.79 42.27 -39.73
N TRP A 30 35.17 43.46 -39.24
CA TRP A 30 35.43 43.61 -37.81
C TRP A 30 34.13 43.75 -36.98
N ASN A 31 33.13 44.38 -37.51
CA ASN A 31 31.80 44.44 -36.88
C ASN A 31 31.09 43.07 -36.91
N SER A 32 31.18 42.27 -37.98
CA SER A 32 30.65 40.94 -38.09
C SER A 32 31.30 39.98 -37.09
N ALA A 33 32.60 40.05 -36.87
CA ALA A 33 33.31 39.24 -35.87
C ALA A 33 32.91 39.59 -34.45
N ARG A 34 32.65 40.89 -34.14
CA ARG A 34 32.16 41.33 -32.83
C ARG A 34 30.72 40.87 -32.55
N HIS A 35 29.84 40.91 -33.55
CA HIS A 35 28.46 40.44 -33.40
C HIS A 35 28.41 38.90 -33.26
N PHE A 36 29.30 38.19 -33.96
CA PHE A 36 29.40 36.70 -33.83
C PHE A 36 29.93 36.29 -32.45
N ALA A 37 30.92 37.02 -31.90
CA ALA A 37 31.44 36.78 -30.55
C ALA A 37 30.42 37.10 -29.47
N ILE A 38 29.58 38.17 -29.64
CA ILE A 38 28.51 38.51 -28.69
C ILE A 38 27.38 37.48 -28.72
N VAL A 39 26.98 37.02 -29.94
CA VAL A 39 25.97 35.96 -30.09
C VAL A 39 26.44 34.63 -29.53
N LEU A 40 27.74 34.29 -29.73
CA LEU A 40 28.31 33.07 -29.14
C LEU A 40 28.42 33.16 -27.61
N ALA A 41 28.81 34.31 -27.06
CA ALA A 41 28.86 34.54 -25.60
C ALA A 41 27.46 34.55 -24.98
N ALA A 42 26.45 35.14 -25.65
CA ALA A 42 25.07 35.12 -25.22
C ALA A 42 24.48 33.70 -25.30
N GLY A 43 24.81 32.93 -26.34
CA GLY A 43 24.46 31.51 -26.47
C GLY A 43 25.07 30.63 -25.38
N LEU A 44 26.34 30.84 -25.02
CA LEU A 44 26.98 30.14 -23.91
C LEU A 44 26.40 30.55 -22.54
N ALA A 45 26.06 31.83 -22.33
CA ALA A 45 25.41 32.27 -21.10
C ALA A 45 23.99 31.72 -20.92
N ILE A 46 23.22 31.58 -22.00
CA ILE A 46 21.90 30.96 -22.00
C ILE A 46 22.05 29.43 -21.79
N ALA A 47 23.04 28.78 -22.36
CA ALA A 47 23.31 27.35 -22.12
C ALA A 47 23.80 27.08 -20.69
N ALA A 48 24.53 27.98 -20.07
CA ALA A 48 24.95 27.88 -18.67
C ALA A 48 23.80 28.15 -17.68
N SER A 49 22.80 28.97 -18.06
CA SER A 49 21.60 29.22 -17.24
C SER A 49 20.51 28.12 -17.42
N ALA A 50 20.62 27.27 -18.45
CA ALA A 50 19.76 26.11 -18.67
C ALA A 50 20.21 24.85 -17.92
N ALA A 51 21.31 24.91 -17.15
CA ALA A 51 21.60 23.90 -16.13
C ALA A 51 20.62 24.12 -14.96
N SER A 52 19.35 23.75 -15.18
CA SER A 52 18.41 23.51 -14.07
C SER A 52 19.12 22.60 -13.08
N PRO A 53 19.14 22.90 -11.78
CA PRO A 53 19.62 21.93 -10.82
C PRO A 53 18.80 20.66 -11.09
N SER A 54 19.45 19.62 -11.57
CA SER A 54 18.90 18.27 -11.52
C SER A 54 18.40 18.11 -10.08
N HIS A 55 17.11 17.98 -9.88
CA HIS A 55 16.58 17.54 -8.59
C HIS A 55 17.27 16.20 -8.35
N ALA A 56 18.40 16.25 -7.64
CA ALA A 56 19.03 15.04 -7.15
C ALA A 56 17.93 14.33 -6.37
N ALA A 57 17.53 13.16 -6.83
CA ALA A 57 16.55 12.35 -6.14
C ALA A 57 16.96 12.35 -4.66
N ALA A 58 16.08 12.81 -3.77
CA ALA A 58 16.41 13.02 -2.37
C ALA A 58 16.97 11.70 -1.81
N LYS A 59 18.26 11.71 -1.46
CA LYS A 59 19.00 10.50 -1.11
C LYS A 59 18.52 9.97 0.23
N ILE A 60 18.11 8.72 0.26
CA ILE A 60 17.78 8.03 1.51
C ILE A 60 19.04 7.90 2.35
N GLN A 61 19.00 8.38 3.59
CA GLN A 61 20.11 8.38 4.55
C GLN A 61 19.77 7.45 5.72
N ARG A 62 20.75 6.69 6.17
CA ARG A 62 20.70 6.01 7.45
C ARG A 62 21.14 7.00 8.53
N LEU A 63 20.18 7.50 9.31
CA LEU A 63 20.44 8.38 10.44
C LEU A 63 20.49 7.54 11.72
N VAL A 64 21.51 7.75 12.54
CA VAL A 64 21.59 7.18 13.88
C VAL A 64 21.66 8.34 14.88
N SER A 65 20.70 8.41 15.79
CA SER A 65 20.67 9.44 16.82
C SER A 65 21.82 9.29 17.82
N PRO A 66 22.16 10.33 18.60
CA PRO A 66 23.14 10.21 19.68
C PRO A 66 22.83 9.08 20.69
N GLY A 67 21.55 8.80 20.95
CA GLY A 67 21.07 7.71 21.81
C GLY A 67 21.00 6.34 21.15
N GLY A 68 21.41 6.23 19.85
CA GLY A 68 21.49 4.98 19.11
C GLY A 68 20.21 4.56 18.40
N ILE A 69 19.21 5.44 18.26
CA ILE A 69 17.98 5.16 17.54
C ILE A 69 18.22 5.34 16.04
N GLU A 70 17.92 4.31 15.25
CA GLU A 70 18.12 4.30 13.81
C GLU A 70 16.84 4.70 13.07
N ALA A 71 16.96 5.55 12.05
CA ALA A 71 15.90 5.92 11.12
C ALA A 71 16.42 5.95 9.67
N TRP A 72 15.56 5.59 8.72
CA TRP A 72 15.78 5.94 7.32
C TRP A 72 15.19 7.32 7.07
N PHE A 73 16.00 8.23 6.58
CA PHE A 73 15.66 9.63 6.50
C PHE A 73 15.85 10.17 5.08
N VAL A 74 14.87 10.94 4.62
CA VAL A 74 14.93 11.75 3.40
C VAL A 74 14.68 13.20 3.78
N GLN A 75 15.70 14.04 3.63
CA GLN A 75 15.53 15.47 3.82
C GLN A 75 14.87 16.06 2.58
N ASP A 76 13.68 16.63 2.76
CA ASP A 76 12.91 17.30 1.71
C ASP A 76 12.30 18.59 2.26
N ALA A 77 12.82 19.74 1.82
CA ALA A 77 12.35 21.05 2.20
C ALA A 77 11.40 21.68 1.16
N THR A 78 10.93 20.89 0.19
CA THR A 78 10.01 21.38 -0.86
C THR A 78 8.68 21.86 -0.25
N VAL A 79 8.23 21.17 0.81
CA VAL A 79 7.05 21.54 1.60
C VAL A 79 7.47 21.60 3.07
N PRO A 80 7.03 22.61 3.87
CA PRO A 80 7.40 22.75 5.29
C PRO A 80 6.65 21.72 6.17
N LEU A 81 6.83 20.45 5.87
CA LEU A 81 6.13 19.31 6.46
C LEU A 81 7.12 18.22 6.87
N ILE A 82 6.82 17.49 7.93
CA ILE A 82 7.53 16.29 8.36
C ILE A 82 6.51 15.16 8.45
N ALA A 83 6.82 14.04 7.80
CA ALA A 83 6.08 12.79 7.89
C ALA A 83 7.00 11.72 8.47
N MET A 84 6.57 11.08 9.53
CA MET A 84 7.25 9.96 10.17
C MET A 84 6.31 8.77 10.24
N GLU A 85 6.81 7.63 9.76
CA GLU A 85 6.18 6.31 9.92
C GLU A 85 7.11 5.45 10.76
N TYR A 86 6.55 4.72 11.71
CA TYR A 86 7.33 3.82 12.54
C TYR A 86 6.57 2.54 12.89
N ALA A 87 7.30 1.50 13.24
CA ALA A 87 6.73 0.23 13.66
C ALA A 87 7.59 -0.46 14.70
N PHE A 88 6.93 -1.15 15.62
CA PHE A 88 7.50 -2.11 16.51
C PHE A 88 7.19 -3.52 16.01
N GLY A 89 8.08 -4.47 16.19
CA GLY A 89 7.77 -5.89 15.97
C GLY A 89 6.79 -6.39 17.02
N GLY A 90 5.94 -7.32 16.65
CA GLY A 90 4.81 -7.77 17.44
C GLY A 90 3.56 -6.92 17.19
N GLY A 91 2.46 -7.55 16.92
CA GLY A 91 1.17 -6.92 16.67
C GLY A 91 0.09 -7.77 17.30
N ALA A 92 -0.98 -8.08 16.58
CA ALA A 92 -2.04 -8.96 17.06
C ALA A 92 -1.58 -10.40 17.36
N THR A 93 -0.42 -10.82 16.85
CA THR A 93 0.19 -12.11 17.20
C THR A 93 0.61 -12.19 18.67
N GLU A 94 0.82 -11.03 19.32
CA GLU A 94 1.17 -10.91 20.74
C GLU A 94 -0.04 -10.93 21.68
N ASP A 95 -1.25 -10.89 21.13
CA ASP A 95 -2.47 -10.98 21.92
C ASP A 95 -2.58 -12.36 22.59
N PRO A 96 -2.99 -12.43 23.88
CA PRO A 96 -3.31 -13.71 24.51
C PRO A 96 -4.35 -14.49 23.70
N ALA A 97 -4.20 -15.82 23.66
CA ALA A 97 -5.05 -16.67 22.81
C ALA A 97 -6.55 -16.54 23.12
N ASP A 98 -6.90 -16.26 24.37
CA ASP A 98 -8.27 -16.06 24.85
C ASP A 98 -8.74 -14.60 24.83
N LYS A 99 -7.83 -13.65 24.54
CA LYS A 99 -8.08 -12.20 24.50
C LYS A 99 -7.59 -11.56 23.19
N PRO A 100 -7.89 -12.10 21.98
CA PRO A 100 -7.54 -11.40 20.74
C PRO A 100 -8.19 -10.02 20.70
N GLY A 101 -7.47 -9.01 20.18
CA GLY A 101 -7.89 -7.61 20.11
C GLY A 101 -7.21 -6.69 21.12
N VAL A 102 -6.29 -7.18 21.96
CA VAL A 102 -5.53 -6.34 22.92
C VAL A 102 -4.72 -5.30 22.16
N GLY A 103 -3.93 -5.71 21.17
CA GLY A 103 -3.11 -4.79 20.38
C GLY A 103 -3.95 -3.74 19.63
N ASN A 104 -5.13 -4.13 19.14
CA ASN A 104 -6.05 -3.18 18.52
C ASN A 104 -6.59 -2.15 19.51
N LEU A 105 -7.04 -2.59 20.69
CA LEU A 105 -7.50 -1.66 21.73
C LEU A 105 -6.38 -0.74 22.23
N VAL A 106 -5.14 -1.22 22.34
CA VAL A 106 -4.00 -0.37 22.65
C VAL A 106 -3.81 0.70 21.59
N ALA A 107 -3.88 0.32 20.30
CA ALA A 107 -3.75 1.28 19.21
C ALA A 107 -4.83 2.36 19.24
N ASP A 108 -6.07 1.98 19.53
CA ASP A 108 -7.22 2.89 19.60
C ASP A 108 -7.25 3.76 20.90
N LEU A 109 -6.35 3.50 21.87
CA LEU A 109 -6.35 4.14 23.19
C LEU A 109 -5.10 4.96 23.50
N LEU A 110 -4.01 4.86 22.70
CA LEU A 110 -2.76 5.56 23.00
C LEU A 110 -2.87 7.08 22.92
N ASP A 111 -3.78 7.61 22.13
CA ASP A 111 -4.08 9.04 22.00
C ASP A 111 -5.30 9.50 22.84
N GLU A 112 -5.85 8.61 23.64
CA GLU A 112 -6.99 8.88 24.52
C GLU A 112 -6.55 9.31 25.92
N GLY A 113 -5.54 10.18 26.01
CA GLY A 113 -4.98 10.73 27.22
C GLY A 113 -3.62 10.13 27.60
N SER A 114 -2.67 11.01 27.91
CA SER A 114 -1.32 10.61 28.29
C SER A 114 -0.59 11.71 29.08
N GLY A 115 0.34 11.33 29.95
CA GLY A 115 1.09 12.24 30.80
C GLY A 115 0.13 13.06 31.68
N ASP A 116 0.10 14.40 31.53
CA ASP A 116 -0.78 15.30 32.28
C ASP A 116 -2.06 15.67 31.48
N LEU A 117 -2.28 15.07 30.32
CA LEU A 117 -3.35 15.41 29.40
C LEU A 117 -4.45 14.35 29.42
N ASP A 118 -5.69 14.77 29.69
CA ASP A 118 -6.85 13.93 29.40
C ASP A 118 -7.10 13.79 27.88
N SER A 119 -7.94 12.87 27.47
CA SER A 119 -8.28 12.58 26.08
C SER A 119 -8.67 13.85 25.31
N ARG A 120 -9.55 14.66 25.89
CA ARG A 120 -10.05 15.89 25.26
C ARG A 120 -8.90 16.88 25.01
N THR A 121 -8.09 17.17 26.02
CA THR A 121 -6.98 18.12 25.94
C THR A 121 -5.90 17.63 24.98
N PHE A 122 -5.67 16.32 24.93
CA PHE A 122 -4.73 15.71 23.99
C PHE A 122 -5.17 15.96 22.54
N HIS A 123 -6.42 15.64 22.20
CA HIS A 123 -6.97 15.87 20.86
C HIS A 123 -7.07 17.37 20.51
N GLU A 124 -7.45 18.25 21.47
CA GLU A 124 -7.44 19.71 21.24
C GLU A 124 -6.04 20.24 20.90
N ARG A 125 -4.96 19.64 21.43
CA ARG A 125 -3.58 20.01 21.05
C ARG A 125 -3.23 19.53 19.66
N LEU A 126 -3.58 18.29 19.29
CA LEU A 126 -3.39 17.78 17.93
C LEU A 126 -4.09 18.67 16.91
N ASP A 127 -5.37 18.97 17.11
CA ASP A 127 -6.20 19.74 16.19
C ASP A 127 -5.69 21.17 16.02
N ARG A 128 -5.39 21.84 17.14
CA ARG A 128 -4.92 23.25 17.13
C ARG A 128 -3.61 23.43 16.36
N ARG A 129 -2.79 22.41 16.30
CA ARG A 129 -1.49 22.41 15.63
C ARG A 129 -1.49 21.70 14.29
N ALA A 130 -2.66 21.20 13.84
CA ALA A 130 -2.76 20.36 12.64
C ALA A 130 -1.72 19.22 12.66
N ILE A 131 -1.59 18.54 13.80
CA ILE A 131 -0.78 17.35 13.99
C ILE A 131 -1.66 16.14 13.73
N GLU A 132 -1.25 15.29 12.81
CA GLU A 132 -1.90 14.02 12.56
C GLU A 132 -1.08 12.92 13.24
N LEU A 133 -1.68 12.27 14.22
CA LEU A 133 -1.12 11.14 14.94
C LEU A 133 -2.09 9.97 14.85
N SER A 134 -1.59 8.79 14.54
CA SER A 134 -2.41 7.58 14.50
C SER A 134 -1.58 6.34 14.86
N PHE A 135 -2.29 5.33 15.38
CA PHE A 135 -1.71 4.04 15.72
C PHE A 135 -2.54 2.92 15.09
N SER A 136 -1.93 1.78 14.86
CA SER A 136 -2.61 0.58 14.35
C SER A 136 -1.88 -0.69 14.76
N SER A 137 -2.62 -1.76 15.02
CA SER A 137 -2.07 -3.08 15.26
C SER A 137 -2.31 -3.97 14.05
N ALA A 138 -1.27 -4.26 13.29
CA ALA A 138 -1.29 -5.28 12.25
C ALA A 138 -0.99 -6.67 12.85
N ARG A 139 -0.84 -7.72 12.03
CA ARG A 139 -0.52 -9.06 12.56
C ARG A 139 0.82 -9.11 13.26
N ASP A 140 1.88 -8.68 12.56
CA ASP A 140 3.26 -8.83 12.99
C ASP A 140 3.89 -7.55 13.51
N THR A 141 3.18 -6.41 13.41
CA THR A 141 3.71 -5.11 13.78
C THR A 141 2.67 -4.23 14.44
N PHE A 142 3.11 -3.47 15.44
CA PHE A 142 2.40 -2.31 15.96
C PHE A 142 2.97 -1.07 15.26
N ARG A 143 2.14 -0.27 14.61
CA ARG A 143 2.56 0.86 13.76
C ARG A 143 2.02 2.17 14.28
N GLY A 144 2.77 3.24 14.00
CA GLY A 144 2.31 4.60 14.19
C GLY A 144 2.75 5.51 13.05
N SER A 145 1.93 6.52 12.81
CA SER A 145 2.14 7.58 11.84
C SER A 145 2.06 8.93 12.54
N LEU A 146 2.99 9.84 12.24
CA LEU A 146 3.01 11.19 12.75
C LEU A 146 3.31 12.17 11.61
N ARG A 147 2.39 13.12 11.36
CA ARG A 147 2.55 14.14 10.35
C ARG A 147 2.27 15.52 10.92
N MET A 148 3.14 16.51 10.63
CA MET A 148 3.00 17.86 11.15
C MET A 148 3.67 18.87 10.23
N LEU A 149 3.31 20.15 10.41
CA LEU A 149 4.14 21.25 9.92
C LEU A 149 5.44 21.33 10.72
N LYS A 150 6.55 21.68 10.07
CA LYS A 150 7.88 21.73 10.70
C LYS A 150 7.94 22.59 11.97
N ASP A 151 7.16 23.67 12.02
CA ASP A 151 7.14 24.59 13.17
C ASP A 151 6.47 23.96 14.41
N ASN A 152 5.67 22.91 14.23
CA ASN A 152 4.97 22.20 15.29
C ASN A 152 5.70 20.91 15.73
N LYS A 153 6.90 20.64 15.19
CA LYS A 153 7.62 19.38 15.43
C LYS A 153 7.86 19.08 16.91
N ASP A 154 8.25 20.09 17.69
CA ASP A 154 8.62 19.86 19.10
C ASP A 154 7.39 19.40 19.91
N GLU A 155 6.21 20.02 19.70
CA GLU A 155 4.96 19.60 20.34
C GLU A 155 4.47 18.26 19.82
N ALA A 156 4.59 18.01 18.50
CA ALA A 156 4.16 16.73 17.91
C ALA A 156 4.97 15.53 18.43
N PHE A 157 6.29 15.69 18.51
CA PHE A 157 7.15 14.62 19.05
C PHE A 157 6.97 14.45 20.57
N ASP A 158 6.64 15.51 21.32
CA ASP A 158 6.34 15.42 22.75
C ASP A 158 5.00 14.70 23.00
N LEU A 159 3.95 15.01 22.24
CA LEU A 159 2.67 14.29 22.30
C LEU A 159 2.85 12.80 21.98
N LEU A 160 3.60 12.49 20.93
CA LEU A 160 3.93 11.10 20.62
C LEU A 160 4.69 10.42 21.77
N ARG A 161 5.70 11.10 22.32
CA ARG A 161 6.46 10.58 23.48
C ARG A 161 5.55 10.21 24.63
N THR A 162 4.64 11.11 25.04
CA THR A 162 3.73 10.86 26.14
C THR A 162 2.75 9.75 25.84
N ALA A 163 2.21 9.68 24.65
CA ALA A 163 1.35 8.59 24.20
C ALA A 163 2.03 7.21 24.32
N LEU A 164 3.31 7.12 23.92
CA LEU A 164 4.03 5.84 23.95
C LEU A 164 4.56 5.46 25.36
N THR A 165 4.86 6.44 26.22
CA THR A 165 5.55 6.18 27.50
C THR A 165 4.66 6.29 28.73
N SER A 166 3.54 7.00 28.64
CA SER A 166 2.68 7.33 29.77
C SER A 166 1.18 7.36 29.39
N PRO A 167 0.68 6.36 28.63
CA PRO A 167 -0.75 6.30 28.29
C PRO A 167 -1.56 6.06 29.57
N HIS A 168 -2.73 6.71 29.67
CA HIS A 168 -3.57 6.62 30.87
C HIS A 168 -4.35 5.32 30.93
N PHE A 169 -5.04 4.97 29.86
CA PHE A 169 -6.05 3.92 29.84
C PHE A 169 -7.14 4.16 30.89
N ASP A 170 -7.67 5.37 30.94
CA ASP A 170 -8.73 5.74 31.88
C ASP A 170 -9.99 4.92 31.62
N ALA A 171 -10.66 4.48 32.69
CA ALA A 171 -11.79 3.56 32.58
C ALA A 171 -12.92 4.10 31.68
N VAL A 172 -13.15 5.41 31.69
CA VAL A 172 -14.19 6.06 30.85
C VAL A 172 -13.83 5.93 29.38
N ASP A 173 -12.57 6.18 29.01
CA ASP A 173 -12.11 6.10 27.62
C ASP A 173 -12.02 4.66 27.15
N VAL A 174 -11.52 3.76 28.00
CA VAL A 174 -11.50 2.32 27.70
C VAL A 174 -12.91 1.80 27.41
N GLU A 175 -13.90 2.13 28.22
CA GLU A 175 -15.29 1.69 27.97
C GLU A 175 -15.90 2.34 26.71
N ARG A 176 -15.60 3.60 26.44
CA ARG A 176 -16.03 4.29 25.22
C ARG A 176 -15.46 3.63 23.96
N ILE A 177 -14.15 3.41 23.93
CA ILE A 177 -13.46 2.77 22.79
C ILE A 177 -13.88 1.30 22.65
N ARG A 178 -13.98 0.56 23.76
CA ARG A 178 -14.52 -0.81 23.76
C ARG A 178 -15.91 -0.88 23.12
N ALA A 179 -16.81 0.05 23.48
CA ALA A 179 -18.14 0.11 22.90
C ALA A 179 -18.10 0.38 21.37
N GLN A 180 -17.18 1.22 20.90
CA GLN A 180 -16.97 1.48 19.47
C GLN A 180 -16.48 0.23 18.74
N VAL A 181 -15.46 -0.47 19.25
CA VAL A 181 -14.95 -1.72 18.69
C VAL A 181 -16.05 -2.78 18.64
N LEU A 182 -16.80 -2.98 19.74
CA LEU A 182 -17.92 -3.93 19.77
C LEU A 182 -19.03 -3.57 18.77
N SER A 183 -19.30 -2.28 18.58
CA SER A 183 -20.25 -1.82 17.56
C SER A 183 -19.76 -2.17 16.14
N GLY A 184 -18.46 -1.99 15.87
CA GLY A 184 -17.83 -2.43 14.62
C GLY A 184 -17.97 -3.94 14.41
N LEU A 185 -17.58 -4.72 15.40
CA LEU A 185 -17.66 -6.19 15.37
C LEU A 185 -19.09 -6.71 15.15
N ARG A 186 -20.11 -6.04 15.75
CA ARG A 186 -21.53 -6.39 15.51
C ARG A 186 -21.91 -6.14 14.05
N ARG A 187 -21.50 -5.02 13.45
CA ARG A 187 -21.74 -4.76 12.03
C ARG A 187 -21.09 -5.81 11.14
N ASP A 188 -19.90 -6.28 11.51
CA ASP A 188 -19.15 -7.29 10.77
C ASP A 188 -19.83 -8.67 10.78
N THR A 189 -20.69 -8.97 11.76
CA THR A 189 -21.46 -10.23 11.78
C THR A 189 -22.45 -10.37 10.62
N SER A 190 -22.86 -9.27 10.02
CA SER A 190 -23.74 -9.23 8.84
C SER A 190 -23.07 -8.73 7.57
N ASN A 191 -21.77 -8.43 7.62
CA ASN A 191 -21.00 -7.99 6.46
C ASN A 191 -20.38 -9.19 5.74
N PRO A 192 -20.82 -9.51 4.51
CA PRO A 192 -20.35 -10.68 3.80
C PRO A 192 -18.84 -10.66 3.51
N SER A 193 -18.24 -9.48 3.26
CA SER A 193 -16.80 -9.34 3.02
C SER A 193 -15.99 -9.60 4.29
N ALA A 194 -16.43 -9.09 5.44
CA ALA A 194 -15.78 -9.34 6.73
C ALA A 194 -15.83 -10.83 7.10
N LEU A 195 -17.01 -11.45 6.92
CA LEU A 195 -17.19 -12.88 7.15
C LEU A 195 -16.31 -13.73 6.24
N ALA A 196 -16.24 -13.39 4.94
CA ALA A 196 -15.43 -14.12 3.97
C ALA A 196 -13.94 -14.02 4.28
N SER A 197 -13.43 -12.82 4.57
CA SER A 197 -12.02 -12.58 4.90
C SER A 197 -11.61 -13.30 6.18
N ARG A 198 -12.44 -13.25 7.22
CA ARG A 198 -12.21 -13.95 8.48
C ARG A 198 -12.15 -15.47 8.25
N LYS A 199 -13.16 -16.02 7.57
CA LYS A 199 -13.22 -17.47 7.30
C LYS A 199 -12.07 -17.93 6.42
N PHE A 200 -11.62 -17.12 5.48
CA PHE A 200 -10.45 -17.42 4.66
C PHE A 200 -9.18 -17.60 5.52
N LEU A 201 -8.93 -16.70 6.45
CA LEU A 201 -7.75 -16.78 7.33
C LEU A 201 -7.85 -17.94 8.32
N GLU A 202 -9.05 -18.20 8.84
CA GLU A 202 -9.31 -19.39 9.67
C GLU A 202 -9.04 -20.70 8.90
N VAL A 203 -9.52 -20.80 7.66
CA VAL A 203 -9.23 -21.97 6.80
C VAL A 203 -7.76 -22.06 6.45
N ALA A 204 -7.11 -20.93 6.15
CA ALA A 204 -5.71 -20.91 5.74
C ALA A 204 -4.74 -21.26 6.88
N PHE A 205 -5.03 -20.85 8.12
CA PHE A 205 -4.07 -20.91 9.22
C PHE A 205 -4.54 -21.68 10.47
N GLY A 206 -5.81 -22.07 10.55
CA GLY A 206 -6.33 -22.85 11.69
C GLY A 206 -6.06 -22.17 13.03
N ASP A 207 -5.44 -22.89 13.96
CA ASP A 207 -5.14 -22.43 15.33
C ASP A 207 -3.92 -21.49 15.42
N HIS A 208 -3.17 -21.31 14.33
CA HIS A 208 -2.04 -20.37 14.30
C HIS A 208 -2.55 -18.94 14.57
N PRO A 209 -1.75 -18.05 15.23
CA PRO A 209 -2.16 -16.67 15.48
C PRO A 209 -2.67 -15.91 14.25
N TYR A 210 -2.21 -16.26 13.05
CA TYR A 210 -2.70 -15.66 11.80
C TYR A 210 -4.14 -16.02 11.43
N GLY A 211 -4.68 -17.12 11.97
CA GLY A 211 -6.09 -17.50 11.83
C GLY A 211 -7.03 -16.71 12.75
N ARG A 212 -6.47 -16.03 13.77
CA ARG A 212 -7.27 -15.27 14.74
C ARG A 212 -7.70 -13.90 14.18
N GLN A 213 -8.72 -13.34 14.79
CA GLN A 213 -9.20 -11.99 14.44
C GLN A 213 -8.35 -10.93 15.16
N ALA A 214 -7.57 -10.16 14.40
CA ALA A 214 -6.69 -9.12 14.94
C ALA A 214 -7.46 -8.03 15.72
N ASN A 215 -8.68 -7.70 15.29
CA ASN A 215 -9.51 -6.70 15.97
C ASN A 215 -10.30 -7.28 17.15
N GLY A 216 -10.08 -8.53 17.53
CA GLY A 216 -10.81 -9.21 18.57
C GLY A 216 -12.16 -9.79 18.12
N THR A 217 -12.92 -10.27 19.08
CA THR A 217 -14.26 -10.85 18.90
C THR A 217 -15.27 -10.24 19.88
N LEU A 218 -16.56 -10.47 19.65
CA LEU A 218 -17.62 -10.07 20.59
C LEU A 218 -17.45 -10.71 21.98
N ASP A 219 -16.73 -11.87 22.05
CA ASP A 219 -16.50 -12.59 23.29
C ASP A 219 -15.16 -12.23 23.96
N SER A 220 -14.13 -11.84 23.19
CA SER A 220 -12.81 -11.52 23.71
C SER A 220 -12.68 -10.08 24.19
N VAL A 221 -13.17 -9.12 23.40
CA VAL A 221 -13.04 -7.68 23.69
C VAL A 221 -13.62 -7.29 25.06
N PRO A 222 -14.77 -7.83 25.53
CA PRO A 222 -15.26 -7.57 26.89
C PRO A 222 -14.36 -8.08 28.04
N LYS A 223 -13.47 -9.04 27.75
CA LYS A 223 -12.59 -9.64 28.75
C LYS A 223 -11.24 -8.92 28.89
N ILE A 224 -10.92 -8.02 27.98
CA ILE A 224 -9.65 -7.27 27.99
C ILE A 224 -9.76 -6.20 29.07
N ASP A 225 -8.83 -6.17 29.99
CA ASP A 225 -8.76 -5.18 31.06
C ASP A 225 -7.56 -4.24 30.91
N VAL A 226 -7.46 -3.20 31.75
CA VAL A 226 -6.37 -2.22 31.71
C VAL A 226 -4.99 -2.87 31.97
N ALA A 227 -4.94 -3.96 32.73
CA ALA A 227 -3.68 -4.67 32.98
C ALA A 227 -3.17 -5.34 31.71
N ASP A 228 -4.05 -5.90 30.87
CA ASP A 228 -3.71 -6.45 29.56
C ASP A 228 -3.12 -5.37 28.63
N LEU A 229 -3.72 -4.18 28.60
CA LEU A 229 -3.27 -3.05 27.76
C LEU A 229 -1.87 -2.58 28.20
N LYS A 230 -1.67 -2.38 29.48
CA LYS A 230 -0.37 -1.98 30.06
C LYS A 230 0.71 -3.05 29.85
N ASP A 231 0.35 -4.32 29.98
CA ASP A 231 1.26 -5.43 29.74
C ASP A 231 1.69 -5.48 28.27
N TYR A 232 0.75 -5.30 27.33
CA TYR A 232 1.04 -5.23 25.91
C TYR A 232 2.02 -4.10 25.57
N VAL A 233 1.77 -2.87 26.03
CA VAL A 233 2.66 -1.72 25.83
C VAL A 233 4.06 -2.02 26.34
N ARG A 234 4.20 -2.58 27.57
CA ARG A 234 5.47 -2.90 28.18
C ARG A 234 6.26 -3.96 27.42
N ARG A 235 5.58 -4.98 26.85
CA ARG A 235 6.22 -6.10 26.14
C ARG A 235 6.59 -5.76 24.71
N VAL A 236 5.74 -4.99 24.02
CA VAL A 236 5.82 -4.79 22.56
C VAL A 236 6.57 -3.51 22.20
N LEU A 237 6.30 -2.39 22.89
CA LEU A 237 6.90 -1.11 22.50
C LEU A 237 8.34 -1.00 23.04
N ALA A 238 9.31 -1.52 22.26
CA ALA A 238 10.72 -1.54 22.64
C ALA A 238 11.66 -1.19 21.47
N LYS A 239 12.85 -0.68 21.82
CA LYS A 239 13.80 -0.10 20.86
C LYS A 239 14.42 -1.10 19.89
N ASP A 240 14.65 -2.35 20.30
CA ASP A 240 15.33 -3.36 19.48
C ASP A 240 14.50 -3.78 18.24
N THR A 241 13.18 -3.71 18.34
CA THR A 241 12.28 -4.03 17.22
C THR A 241 11.81 -2.79 16.45
N LEU A 242 12.11 -1.59 16.93
CA LEU A 242 11.68 -0.32 16.34
C LEU A 242 12.32 -0.09 14.96
N ARG A 243 11.49 0.28 14.00
CA ARG A 243 11.87 0.75 12.66
C ARG A 243 11.22 2.10 12.43
N ILE A 244 11.98 3.05 11.88
CA ILE A 244 11.52 4.44 11.68
C ILE A 244 11.90 4.89 10.26
N ALA A 245 10.97 5.54 9.60
CA ALA A 245 11.20 6.27 8.36
C ALA A 245 10.69 7.71 8.50
N VAL A 246 11.50 8.67 8.11
CA VAL A 246 11.15 10.10 8.17
C VAL A 246 11.44 10.76 6.84
N VAL A 247 10.50 11.56 6.36
CA VAL A 247 10.64 12.38 5.16
C VAL A 247 10.16 13.78 5.46
N GLY A 248 10.98 14.82 5.22
CA GLY A 248 10.51 16.18 5.38
C GLY A 248 11.58 17.22 5.69
N ASP A 249 11.08 18.41 6.03
CA ASP A 249 11.88 19.63 6.27
C ASP A 249 12.39 19.69 7.72
N VAL A 250 13.38 18.88 8.00
CA VAL A 250 14.12 18.87 9.28
C VAL A 250 15.59 18.54 9.02
N ASP A 251 16.51 19.14 9.76
CA ASP A 251 17.92 18.78 9.67
C ASP A 251 18.23 17.50 10.47
N PRO A 252 19.27 16.72 10.05
CA PRO A 252 19.60 15.45 10.70
C PRO A 252 19.92 15.56 12.20
N ALA A 253 20.55 16.65 12.63
CA ALA A 253 20.96 16.82 14.03
C ALA A 253 19.75 17.09 14.93
N THR A 254 18.81 17.92 14.46
CA THR A 254 17.53 18.18 15.14
C THR A 254 16.69 16.91 15.16
N LEU A 255 16.56 16.18 14.05
CA LEU A 255 15.81 14.93 13.99
C LEU A 255 16.39 13.91 14.98
N GLY A 256 17.72 13.73 15.04
CA GLY A 256 18.35 12.81 15.99
C GLY A 256 17.96 13.09 17.44
N LYS A 257 17.94 14.37 17.85
CA LYS A 257 17.52 14.78 19.21
C LYS A 257 16.04 14.48 19.46
N LEU A 258 15.16 14.77 18.49
CA LEU A 258 13.72 14.49 18.60
C LEU A 258 13.46 12.99 18.73
N LEU A 259 14.17 12.15 17.96
CA LEU A 259 14.07 10.69 18.08
C LEU A 259 14.49 10.19 19.46
N ASP A 260 15.61 10.70 20.01
CA ASP A 260 16.06 10.34 21.36
C ASP A 260 15.06 10.77 22.44
N GLN A 261 14.50 11.95 22.33
CA GLN A 261 13.48 12.46 23.26
C GLN A 261 12.21 11.59 23.21
N THR A 262 11.79 11.16 22.03
CA THR A 262 10.55 10.42 21.84
C THR A 262 10.68 8.94 22.24
N PHE A 263 11.71 8.27 21.75
CA PHE A 263 11.83 6.82 21.88
C PHE A 263 12.88 6.39 22.92
N GLY A 264 13.70 7.31 23.42
CA GLY A 264 14.82 6.99 24.32
C GLY A 264 14.40 6.30 25.62
N ALA A 265 13.24 6.70 26.17
CA ALA A 265 12.71 6.15 27.43
C ALA A 265 12.06 4.75 27.28
N LEU A 266 11.83 4.28 26.05
CA LEU A 266 11.25 2.94 25.82
C LEU A 266 12.22 1.84 26.29
N PRO A 267 11.68 0.65 26.67
CA PRO A 267 12.47 -0.52 26.99
C PRO A 267 13.52 -0.82 25.91
N ALA A 268 14.70 -1.29 26.32
CA ALA A 268 15.76 -1.63 25.38
C ALA A 268 15.40 -2.85 24.52
N LYS A 269 14.67 -3.82 25.10
CA LYS A 269 14.29 -5.08 24.46
C LYS A 269 12.82 -5.39 24.65
N ALA A 270 12.19 -5.84 23.56
CA ALA A 270 10.85 -6.39 23.59
C ALA A 270 10.81 -7.78 24.24
N SER A 271 9.65 -8.11 24.81
CA SER A 271 9.37 -9.43 25.36
C SER A 271 8.28 -10.10 24.52
N LEU A 272 8.65 -10.48 23.28
CA LEU A 272 7.73 -11.06 22.32
C LEU A 272 7.62 -12.58 22.48
N THR A 273 6.44 -13.10 22.19
CA THR A 273 6.18 -14.53 22.11
C THR A 273 6.76 -15.10 20.82
N PRO A 274 7.60 -16.17 20.86
CA PRO A 274 8.07 -16.80 19.64
C PRO A 274 6.89 -17.36 18.81
N ILE A 275 6.77 -16.92 17.56
CA ILE A 275 5.77 -17.39 16.62
C ILE A 275 6.45 -18.33 15.62
N ALA A 276 5.90 -19.53 15.43
CA ALA A 276 6.43 -20.49 14.47
C ALA A 276 6.06 -20.09 13.03
N ASP A 277 6.93 -20.42 12.08
CA ASP A 277 6.57 -20.35 10.66
C ASP A 277 5.44 -21.35 10.35
N VAL A 278 4.49 -20.94 9.52
CA VAL A 278 3.36 -21.79 9.11
C VAL A 278 3.14 -21.69 7.59
N GLU A 279 2.88 -22.81 6.95
CA GLU A 279 2.36 -22.81 5.59
C GLU A 279 0.83 -22.70 5.63
N ALA A 280 0.27 -21.91 4.72
CA ALA A 280 -1.19 -21.90 4.57
C ALA A 280 -1.71 -23.28 4.16
N ALA A 281 -2.94 -23.59 4.54
CA ALA A 281 -3.58 -24.85 4.23
C ALA A 281 -3.53 -25.17 2.73
N LYS A 282 -3.35 -26.45 2.41
CA LYS A 282 -3.24 -26.90 1.03
C LYS A 282 -4.59 -26.86 0.31
N PRO A 283 -4.67 -26.24 -0.87
CA PRO A 283 -5.84 -26.35 -1.73
C PRO A 283 -6.01 -27.77 -2.34
N PRO A 284 -7.18 -28.12 -2.91
CA PRO A 284 -8.39 -27.30 -2.92
C PRO A 284 -9.21 -27.46 -1.65
N GLN A 285 -9.76 -26.37 -1.12
CA GLN A 285 -10.74 -26.41 -0.05
C GLN A 285 -11.83 -25.37 -0.33
N ARG A 286 -13.07 -25.68 0.09
CA ARG A 286 -14.20 -24.76 -0.11
C ARG A 286 -15.04 -24.66 1.16
N ALA A 287 -15.31 -23.43 1.59
CA ALA A 287 -16.20 -23.12 2.71
C ALA A 287 -17.37 -22.26 2.23
N PHE A 288 -18.55 -22.50 2.80
CA PHE A 288 -19.76 -21.74 2.50
C PHE A 288 -20.37 -21.22 3.81
N ILE A 289 -20.67 -19.93 3.84
CA ILE A 289 -21.39 -19.27 4.94
C ILE A 289 -22.73 -18.77 4.39
N PRO A 290 -23.86 -19.35 4.82
CA PRO A 290 -25.17 -18.87 4.39
C PRO A 290 -25.46 -17.50 4.99
N LEU A 291 -25.79 -16.54 4.13
CA LEU A 291 -26.20 -15.19 4.52
C LEU A 291 -27.24 -14.69 3.53
N ASP A 292 -28.36 -14.22 4.02
CA ASP A 292 -29.45 -13.72 3.17
C ASP A 292 -29.17 -12.27 2.73
N VAL A 293 -28.31 -12.15 1.71
CA VAL A 293 -27.90 -10.87 1.10
C VAL A 293 -28.05 -10.93 -0.41
N PRO A 294 -28.33 -9.82 -1.09
CA PRO A 294 -28.52 -9.79 -2.54
C PRO A 294 -27.23 -10.06 -3.32
N GLN A 295 -26.07 -9.77 -2.72
CA GLN A 295 -24.76 -9.94 -3.32
C GLN A 295 -23.96 -11.02 -2.57
N THR A 296 -23.51 -12.02 -3.29
CA THR A 296 -22.60 -13.04 -2.77
C THR A 296 -21.17 -12.54 -2.88
N VAL A 297 -20.40 -12.69 -1.80
CA VAL A 297 -18.96 -12.44 -1.77
C VAL A 297 -18.21 -13.76 -1.91
N VAL A 298 -17.22 -13.77 -2.78
CA VAL A 298 -16.30 -14.87 -2.99
C VAL A 298 -14.89 -14.39 -2.64
N THR A 299 -14.28 -15.00 -1.63
CA THR A 299 -12.86 -14.84 -1.33
C THR A 299 -12.15 -16.12 -1.75
N PHE A 300 -11.08 -15.98 -2.53
CA PHE A 300 -10.30 -17.12 -3.01
C PHE A 300 -8.81 -16.85 -2.79
N GLY A 301 -8.02 -17.91 -2.70
CA GLY A 301 -6.59 -17.76 -2.46
C GLY A 301 -5.88 -19.08 -2.25
N GLY A 302 -4.69 -19.03 -1.68
CA GLY A 302 -3.87 -20.20 -1.38
C GLY A 302 -2.50 -19.84 -0.83
N PRO A 303 -1.59 -20.81 -0.68
CA PRO A 303 -0.21 -20.55 -0.27
C PRO A 303 0.46 -19.54 -1.20
N GLY A 304 1.05 -18.50 -0.61
CA GLY A 304 1.74 -17.44 -1.33
C GLY A 304 3.26 -17.62 -1.34
N ILE A 305 3.97 -16.51 -1.46
CA ILE A 305 5.43 -16.47 -1.49
C ILE A 305 5.94 -15.42 -0.51
N LYS A 306 6.89 -15.78 0.36
CA LYS A 306 7.49 -14.86 1.34
C LYS A 306 8.28 -13.76 0.62
N ARG A 307 8.36 -12.58 1.23
CA ARG A 307 9.03 -11.40 0.66
C ARG A 307 10.51 -11.63 0.36
N ASN A 308 11.18 -12.43 1.18
CA ASN A 308 12.60 -12.77 1.04
C ASN A 308 12.90 -13.94 0.10
N ASP A 309 11.88 -14.53 -0.54
CA ASP A 309 12.07 -15.58 -1.52
C ASP A 309 12.74 -15.02 -2.80
N PRO A 310 13.77 -15.67 -3.36
CA PRO A 310 14.42 -15.22 -4.59
C PRO A 310 13.48 -15.02 -5.78
N ASN A 311 12.38 -15.77 -5.83
CA ASN A 311 11.40 -15.70 -6.91
C ASN A 311 10.26 -14.69 -6.62
N PHE A 312 10.35 -13.92 -5.53
CA PHE A 312 9.30 -12.98 -5.15
C PHE A 312 8.95 -12.00 -6.27
N MET A 313 9.94 -11.44 -6.95
CA MET A 313 9.66 -10.46 -8.00
C MET A 313 8.95 -11.08 -9.20
N ALA A 314 9.29 -12.29 -9.58
CA ALA A 314 8.57 -13.02 -10.63
C ALA A 314 7.10 -13.28 -10.22
N ALA A 315 6.87 -13.70 -8.97
CA ALA A 315 5.54 -13.86 -8.42
C ALA A 315 4.76 -12.54 -8.37
N TYR A 316 5.41 -11.44 -7.99
CA TYR A 316 4.81 -10.11 -7.96
C TYR A 316 4.38 -9.62 -9.35
N VAL A 317 5.20 -9.86 -10.38
CA VAL A 317 4.88 -9.52 -11.77
C VAL A 317 3.71 -10.35 -12.29
N VAL A 318 3.70 -11.69 -12.08
CA VAL A 318 2.58 -12.51 -12.57
C VAL A 318 1.29 -12.25 -11.79
N ASN A 319 1.39 -11.92 -10.50
CA ASN A 319 0.24 -11.47 -9.72
C ASN A 319 -0.38 -10.20 -10.31
N HIS A 320 0.45 -9.22 -10.72
CA HIS A 320 -0.03 -8.04 -11.42
C HIS A 320 -0.81 -8.41 -12.70
N ILE A 321 -0.31 -9.35 -13.49
CA ILE A 321 -0.97 -9.81 -14.72
C ILE A 321 -2.32 -10.50 -14.42
N LEU A 322 -2.37 -11.35 -13.40
CA LEU A 322 -3.59 -12.10 -13.09
C LEU A 322 -4.69 -11.24 -12.49
N GLY A 323 -4.41 -10.52 -11.41
CA GLY A 323 -5.44 -9.82 -10.61
C GLY A 323 -5.01 -8.48 -10.02
N GLY A 324 -3.70 -8.26 -9.81
CA GLY A 324 -3.17 -7.05 -9.17
C GLY A 324 -3.14 -5.82 -10.08
N GLY A 325 -3.22 -5.98 -11.38
CA GLY A 325 -3.18 -4.89 -12.38
C GLY A 325 -4.50 -4.13 -12.54
N GLY A 326 -5.49 -4.36 -11.70
CA GLY A 326 -6.79 -3.67 -11.77
C GLY A 326 -7.47 -3.92 -13.12
N LEU A 327 -7.80 -2.85 -13.85
CA LEU A 327 -8.55 -2.92 -15.11
C LEU A 327 -7.84 -3.71 -16.24
N SER A 328 -6.52 -3.80 -16.21
CA SER A 328 -5.72 -4.52 -17.21
C SER A 328 -5.48 -5.99 -16.87
N SER A 329 -5.95 -6.46 -15.71
CA SER A 329 -5.72 -7.84 -15.27
C SER A 329 -6.60 -8.86 -15.98
N ARG A 330 -6.10 -10.10 -16.10
CA ARG A 330 -6.84 -11.20 -16.72
C ARG A 330 -8.17 -11.47 -16.03
N LEU A 331 -8.19 -11.48 -14.69
CA LEU A 331 -9.42 -11.72 -13.93
C LEU A 331 -10.47 -10.63 -14.21
N TYR A 332 -10.06 -9.36 -14.25
CA TYR A 332 -10.98 -8.27 -14.57
C TYR A 332 -11.58 -8.43 -15.98
N HIS A 333 -10.74 -8.72 -16.95
CA HIS A 333 -11.16 -8.92 -18.33
C HIS A 333 -12.10 -10.13 -18.49
N GLU A 334 -11.79 -11.27 -17.87
CA GLU A 334 -12.58 -12.51 -18.00
C GLU A 334 -13.89 -12.46 -17.19
N VAL A 335 -13.87 -11.89 -15.99
CA VAL A 335 -15.03 -11.92 -15.07
C VAL A 335 -15.95 -10.73 -15.30
N ARG A 336 -15.38 -9.53 -15.44
CA ARG A 336 -16.17 -8.31 -15.61
C ARG A 336 -16.48 -8.00 -17.08
N GLU A 337 -15.45 -7.81 -17.89
CA GLU A 337 -15.67 -7.29 -19.26
C GLU A 337 -16.38 -8.30 -20.17
N LYS A 338 -15.87 -9.54 -20.20
CA LYS A 338 -16.43 -10.57 -21.10
C LYS A 338 -17.77 -11.14 -20.63
N ARG A 339 -17.98 -11.25 -19.30
CA ARG A 339 -19.13 -11.99 -18.74
C ARG A 339 -20.09 -11.14 -17.92
N GLY A 340 -19.68 -9.95 -17.50
CA GLY A 340 -20.50 -9.09 -16.66
C GLY A 340 -20.90 -9.73 -15.31
N LEU A 341 -20.03 -10.59 -14.75
CA LEU A 341 -20.34 -11.36 -13.55
C LEU A 341 -20.13 -10.57 -12.26
N ALA A 342 -19.17 -9.63 -12.27
CA ALA A 342 -18.83 -8.84 -11.11
C ALA A 342 -18.45 -7.41 -11.52
N TYR A 343 -18.62 -6.46 -10.61
CA TYR A 343 -18.15 -5.09 -10.81
C TYR A 343 -16.63 -4.98 -10.66
N SER A 344 -16.07 -5.72 -9.72
CA SER A 344 -14.64 -5.78 -9.46
C SER A 344 -14.22 -7.19 -9.09
N VAL A 345 -13.03 -7.55 -9.52
CA VAL A 345 -12.32 -8.75 -9.08
C VAL A 345 -10.84 -8.42 -9.03
N TYR A 346 -10.19 -8.80 -7.95
CA TYR A 346 -8.76 -8.58 -7.77
C TYR A 346 -8.12 -9.75 -7.03
N GLU A 347 -6.82 -9.82 -7.12
CA GLU A 347 -5.99 -10.76 -6.37
C GLU A 347 -4.68 -10.08 -6.01
N ALA A 348 -4.17 -10.35 -4.83
CA ALA A 348 -2.95 -9.76 -4.30
C ALA A 348 -2.12 -10.79 -3.53
N LEU A 349 -0.80 -10.59 -3.53
CA LEU A 349 0.10 -11.29 -2.62
C LEU A 349 0.06 -10.63 -1.25
N LEU A 350 -0.13 -11.42 -0.21
CA LEU A 350 -0.04 -11.02 1.18
C LEU A 350 1.09 -11.81 1.84
N TRP A 351 2.22 -11.15 2.07
CA TRP A 351 3.34 -11.71 2.81
C TRP A 351 3.35 -11.22 4.25
N MET A 352 3.76 -12.09 5.13
CA MET A 352 3.84 -11.89 6.57
C MET A 352 5.16 -12.44 7.07
N ASP A 353 5.55 -12.15 8.30
CA ASP A 353 6.83 -12.60 8.83
C ASP A 353 6.94 -14.14 8.87
N HIS A 354 5.85 -14.81 9.22
CA HIS A 354 5.81 -16.26 9.44
C HIS A 354 5.07 -17.05 8.37
N SER A 355 4.47 -16.39 7.36
CA SER A 355 3.75 -17.04 6.26
C SER A 355 3.60 -16.15 5.03
N ALA A 356 2.95 -16.67 3.99
CA ALA A 356 2.45 -15.90 2.86
C ALA A 356 1.23 -16.57 2.25
N VAL A 357 0.31 -15.76 1.74
CA VAL A 357 -0.83 -16.22 0.91
C VAL A 357 -0.97 -15.31 -0.29
N PHE A 358 -1.58 -15.81 -1.35
CA PHE A 358 -2.27 -14.94 -2.29
C PHE A 358 -3.77 -14.94 -1.93
N VAL A 359 -4.42 -13.81 -2.10
CA VAL A 359 -5.84 -13.66 -1.78
C VAL A 359 -6.52 -12.75 -2.76
N GLY A 360 -7.66 -13.18 -3.28
CA GLY A 360 -8.52 -12.41 -4.16
C GLY A 360 -9.92 -12.31 -3.61
N ASN A 361 -10.65 -11.29 -4.07
CA ASN A 361 -12.02 -11.06 -3.64
C ASN A 361 -12.87 -10.54 -4.80
N THR A 362 -14.15 -10.91 -4.79
CA THR A 362 -15.14 -10.38 -5.72
C THR A 362 -16.54 -10.44 -5.10
N GLY A 363 -17.37 -9.47 -5.50
CA GLY A 363 -18.81 -9.47 -5.21
C GLY A 363 -19.60 -9.74 -6.48
N THR A 364 -20.53 -10.68 -6.43
CA THR A 364 -21.36 -11.08 -7.57
C THR A 364 -22.82 -11.25 -7.17
N ARG A 365 -23.73 -11.26 -8.13
CA ARG A 365 -25.13 -11.59 -7.86
C ARG A 365 -25.26 -13.04 -7.32
N ALA A 366 -26.16 -13.24 -6.39
CA ALA A 366 -26.32 -14.56 -5.75
C ALA A 366 -26.62 -15.69 -6.75
N ASP A 367 -27.42 -15.40 -7.80
CA ASP A 367 -27.77 -16.36 -8.87
C ASP A 367 -26.62 -16.65 -9.85
N ARG A 368 -25.55 -15.83 -9.83
CA ARG A 368 -24.38 -15.98 -10.72
C ARG A 368 -23.11 -16.41 -9.98
N ALA A 369 -23.21 -16.68 -8.66
CA ALA A 369 -22.04 -16.97 -7.82
C ALA A 369 -21.26 -18.21 -8.31
N GLY A 370 -21.95 -19.28 -8.70
CA GLY A 370 -21.32 -20.50 -9.25
C GLY A 370 -20.54 -20.19 -10.52
N GLU A 371 -21.15 -19.50 -11.49
CA GLU A 371 -20.50 -19.14 -12.74
C GLU A 371 -19.28 -18.21 -12.51
N THR A 372 -19.37 -17.33 -11.52
CA THR A 372 -18.25 -16.45 -11.15
C THR A 372 -17.06 -17.23 -10.61
N VAL A 373 -17.31 -18.18 -9.71
CA VAL A 373 -16.26 -19.07 -9.16
C VAL A 373 -15.63 -19.89 -10.28
N ASP A 374 -16.44 -20.50 -11.16
CA ASP A 374 -15.94 -21.31 -12.28
C ASP A 374 -15.07 -20.49 -13.24
N ALA A 375 -15.47 -19.24 -13.53
CA ALA A 375 -14.71 -18.34 -14.39
C ALA A 375 -13.35 -17.98 -13.77
N ILE A 376 -13.31 -17.68 -12.48
CA ILE A 376 -12.09 -17.38 -11.73
C ILE A 376 -11.18 -18.63 -11.72
N GLU A 377 -11.69 -19.77 -11.31
CA GLU A 377 -10.91 -21.01 -11.26
C GLU A 377 -10.36 -21.43 -12.62
N LYS A 378 -11.15 -21.24 -13.69
CA LYS A 378 -10.71 -21.52 -15.06
C LYS A 378 -9.54 -20.64 -15.48
N GLU A 379 -9.61 -19.33 -15.19
CA GLU A 379 -8.55 -18.40 -15.57
C GLU A 379 -7.27 -18.65 -14.76
N ILE A 380 -7.41 -18.93 -13.46
CA ILE A 380 -6.29 -19.27 -12.59
C ILE A 380 -5.61 -20.57 -13.05
N ARG A 381 -6.38 -21.59 -13.40
CA ARG A 381 -5.82 -22.83 -13.98
C ARG A 381 -5.11 -22.58 -15.31
N ARG A 382 -5.65 -21.68 -16.16
CA ARG A 382 -5.04 -21.33 -17.44
C ARG A 382 -3.68 -20.66 -17.26
N ILE A 383 -3.57 -19.63 -16.41
CA ILE A 383 -2.29 -18.97 -16.18
C ILE A 383 -1.29 -19.87 -15.45
N ALA A 384 -1.75 -20.77 -14.60
CA ALA A 384 -0.90 -21.77 -13.94
C ALA A 384 -0.28 -22.76 -14.93
N ALA A 385 -1.05 -23.19 -15.94
CA ALA A 385 -0.61 -24.16 -16.95
C ALA A 385 0.25 -23.52 -18.05
N ASP A 386 -0.22 -22.39 -18.61
CA ASP A 386 0.35 -21.77 -19.81
C ASP A 386 1.35 -20.66 -19.46
N GLY A 387 1.24 -20.09 -18.25
CA GLY A 387 1.95 -18.87 -17.86
C GLY A 387 1.40 -17.60 -18.55
N PRO A 388 2.07 -16.47 -18.37
CA PRO A 388 1.81 -15.25 -19.14
C PRO A 388 2.43 -15.33 -20.55
N THR A 389 1.93 -14.50 -21.45
CA THR A 389 2.58 -14.23 -22.73
C THR A 389 3.74 -13.25 -22.55
N GLN A 390 4.64 -13.16 -23.56
CA GLN A 390 5.72 -12.17 -23.56
C GLN A 390 5.18 -10.74 -23.52
N GLN A 391 4.12 -10.47 -24.27
CA GLN A 391 3.49 -9.14 -24.30
C GLN A 391 2.95 -8.75 -22.91
N GLU A 392 2.21 -9.61 -22.22
CA GLU A 392 1.71 -9.34 -20.88
C GLU A 392 2.83 -9.10 -19.87
N LEU A 393 3.93 -9.85 -19.99
CA LEU A 393 5.12 -9.65 -19.16
C LEU A 393 5.74 -8.27 -19.39
N ASP A 394 5.90 -7.85 -20.64
CA ASP A 394 6.52 -6.57 -21.00
C ASP A 394 5.64 -5.39 -20.58
N GLU A 395 4.32 -5.50 -20.77
CA GLU A 395 3.33 -4.51 -20.31
C GLU A 395 3.30 -4.38 -18.79
N ALA A 396 3.31 -5.51 -18.06
CA ALA A 396 3.34 -5.52 -16.60
C ALA A 396 4.63 -4.89 -16.06
N LYS A 397 5.79 -5.22 -16.62
CA LYS A 397 7.06 -4.60 -16.25
C LYS A 397 7.06 -3.09 -16.50
N SER A 398 6.58 -2.66 -17.65
CA SER A 398 6.48 -1.24 -18.00
C SER A 398 5.61 -0.49 -17.00
N TYR A 399 4.43 -1.02 -16.69
CA TYR A 399 3.52 -0.44 -15.71
C TYR A 399 4.12 -0.38 -14.30
N LEU A 400 4.69 -1.48 -13.81
CA LEU A 400 5.25 -1.57 -12.46
C LEU A 400 6.44 -0.63 -12.25
N LYS A 401 7.22 -0.35 -13.30
CA LYS A 401 8.29 0.65 -13.27
C LYS A 401 7.74 2.08 -13.29
N GLY A 402 6.82 2.36 -14.19
CA GLY A 402 6.25 3.70 -14.35
C GLY A 402 5.40 4.15 -13.17
N SER A 403 4.60 3.25 -12.58
CA SER A 403 3.73 3.55 -11.45
C SER A 403 4.47 3.78 -10.13
N GLN A 404 5.72 3.33 -10.01
CA GLN A 404 6.52 3.50 -8.79
C GLN A 404 6.65 4.97 -8.38
N MET A 405 6.96 5.85 -9.33
CA MET A 405 7.13 7.28 -9.05
C MET A 405 5.84 7.93 -8.56
N LEU A 406 4.70 7.53 -9.14
CA LEU A 406 3.38 8.03 -8.73
C LEU A 406 2.96 7.49 -7.35
N ALA A 407 3.44 6.31 -6.98
CA ALA A 407 3.16 5.73 -5.66
C ALA A 407 3.95 6.39 -4.52
N LEU A 408 4.95 7.22 -4.83
CA LEU A 408 5.86 7.86 -3.87
C LEU A 408 5.83 9.39 -3.96
N ASP A 409 4.75 9.97 -4.45
CA ASP A 409 4.59 11.38 -4.78
C ASP A 409 4.42 12.33 -3.57
N THR A 410 4.25 11.78 -2.36
CA THR A 410 4.12 12.55 -1.12
C THR A 410 5.10 12.07 -0.05
N SER A 411 5.47 12.97 0.88
CA SER A 411 6.36 12.62 2.01
C SER A 411 5.81 11.44 2.83
N SER A 412 4.50 11.39 3.09
CA SER A 412 3.86 10.28 3.82
C SER A 412 3.94 8.96 3.07
N LYS A 413 3.66 8.96 1.76
CA LYS A 413 3.76 7.74 0.94
C LYS A 413 5.20 7.23 0.86
N LEU A 414 6.16 8.15 0.71
CA LEU A 414 7.59 7.79 0.70
C LEU A 414 8.02 7.25 2.06
N ALA A 415 7.66 7.90 3.18
CA ALA A 415 7.95 7.41 4.52
C ALA A 415 7.35 6.02 4.76
N SER A 416 6.09 5.80 4.37
CA SER A 416 5.42 4.50 4.49
C SER A 416 6.11 3.41 3.67
N ALA A 417 6.55 3.71 2.44
CA ALA A 417 7.30 2.78 1.61
C ALA A 417 8.66 2.44 2.22
N LEU A 418 9.39 3.45 2.74
CA LEU A 418 10.68 3.24 3.40
C LEU A 418 10.55 2.41 4.68
N LEU A 419 9.50 2.63 5.47
CA LEU A 419 9.19 1.77 6.62
C LEU A 419 8.92 0.33 6.18
N GLN A 420 8.08 0.14 5.13
CA GLN A 420 7.78 -1.20 4.64
C GLN A 420 9.03 -1.93 4.12
N TYR A 421 9.95 -1.22 3.43
CA TYR A 421 11.22 -1.81 2.98
C TYR A 421 12.11 -2.24 4.16
N GLN A 422 12.13 -1.49 5.28
CA GLN A 422 12.82 -1.92 6.49
C GLN A 422 12.20 -3.16 7.11
N LEU A 423 10.87 -3.22 7.20
CA LEU A 423 10.12 -4.38 7.72
C LEU A 423 10.36 -5.61 6.83
N ASP A 424 10.38 -5.43 5.53
CA ASP A 424 10.71 -6.47 4.55
C ASP A 424 12.20 -6.87 4.53
N LYS A 425 13.04 -6.24 5.38
CA LYS A 425 14.50 -6.45 5.46
C LYS A 425 15.23 -6.20 4.13
N LEU A 426 14.73 -5.25 3.34
CA LEU A 426 15.34 -4.85 2.07
C LEU A 426 16.46 -3.85 2.31
N PRO A 427 17.47 -3.79 1.40
CA PRO A 427 18.54 -2.82 1.51
C PRO A 427 18.03 -1.39 1.28
N ILE A 428 18.73 -0.40 1.86
CA ILE A 428 18.34 1.02 1.82
C ILE A 428 18.27 1.58 0.38
N ASP A 429 19.04 1.01 -0.54
CA ASP A 429 19.08 1.36 -1.96
C ASP A 429 18.09 0.56 -2.83
N TYR A 430 17.16 -0.18 -2.19
CA TYR A 430 16.18 -1.01 -2.91
C TYR A 430 15.33 -0.19 -3.88
N ILE A 431 14.92 1.03 -3.50
CA ILE A 431 14.10 1.90 -4.34
C ILE A 431 14.77 2.20 -5.69
N GLU A 432 16.10 2.39 -5.66
CA GLU A 432 16.91 2.66 -6.85
C GLU A 432 17.10 1.40 -7.71
N LYS A 433 17.24 0.24 -7.07
CA LYS A 433 17.53 -1.05 -7.73
C LYS A 433 16.27 -1.78 -8.21
N ARG A 434 15.08 -1.43 -7.69
CA ARG A 434 13.83 -2.16 -7.93
C ARG A 434 13.52 -2.31 -9.42
N ASN A 435 13.69 -1.27 -10.21
CA ASN A 435 13.40 -1.31 -11.64
C ASN A 435 14.29 -2.32 -12.37
N ALA A 436 15.57 -2.40 -12.03
CA ALA A 436 16.47 -3.41 -12.58
C ALA A 436 16.07 -4.84 -12.17
N ILE A 437 15.58 -5.01 -10.92
CA ILE A 437 15.08 -6.31 -10.45
C ILE A 437 13.82 -6.71 -11.22
N VAL A 438 12.90 -5.76 -11.49
CA VAL A 438 11.71 -6.01 -12.32
C VAL A 438 12.12 -6.38 -13.76
N ASP A 439 13.08 -5.66 -14.34
CA ASP A 439 13.56 -5.93 -15.71
C ASP A 439 14.22 -7.30 -15.84
N ALA A 440 14.88 -7.78 -14.80
CA ALA A 440 15.55 -9.07 -14.80
C ALA A 440 14.61 -10.28 -14.82
N VAL A 441 13.31 -10.13 -14.51
CA VAL A 441 12.34 -11.23 -14.56
C VAL A 441 12.18 -11.74 -15.99
N THR A 442 12.49 -13.00 -16.23
CA THR A 442 12.31 -13.65 -17.54
C THR A 442 10.90 -14.26 -17.69
N LEU A 443 10.52 -14.59 -18.92
CA LEU A 443 9.26 -15.30 -19.17
C LEU A 443 9.22 -16.68 -18.49
N ASP A 444 10.36 -17.36 -18.42
CA ASP A 444 10.50 -18.65 -17.74
C ASP A 444 10.29 -18.51 -16.22
N ASP A 445 10.89 -17.47 -15.59
CA ASP A 445 10.66 -17.17 -14.17
C ASP A 445 9.20 -16.88 -13.89
N ALA A 446 8.55 -16.09 -14.77
CA ALA A 446 7.12 -15.76 -14.67
C ALA A 446 6.23 -17.01 -14.78
N ARG A 447 6.53 -17.93 -15.70
CA ARG A 447 5.82 -19.21 -15.84
C ARG A 447 5.97 -20.09 -14.59
N LYS A 448 7.22 -20.23 -14.10
CA LYS A 448 7.50 -21.02 -12.88
C LYS A 448 6.78 -20.41 -11.66
N ALA A 449 6.76 -19.09 -11.53
CA ALA A 449 6.06 -18.42 -10.45
C ALA A 449 4.54 -18.62 -10.53
N ALA A 450 3.94 -18.54 -11.72
CA ALA A 450 2.52 -18.81 -11.93
C ALA A 450 2.14 -20.25 -11.56
N GLN A 451 2.93 -21.23 -12.02
CA GLN A 451 2.73 -22.64 -11.67
C GLN A 451 2.86 -22.86 -10.16
N ARG A 452 3.85 -22.26 -9.50
CA ARG A 452 4.08 -22.40 -8.06
C ARG A 452 2.93 -21.82 -7.24
N LEU A 453 2.43 -20.62 -7.60
CA LEU A 453 1.34 -19.95 -6.87
C LEU A 453 0.00 -20.67 -7.06
N TRP A 454 -0.33 -21.05 -8.27
CA TRP A 454 -1.72 -21.43 -8.61
C TRP A 454 -1.88 -22.88 -9.08
N GLY A 455 -0.80 -23.63 -9.22
CA GLY A 455 -0.86 -25.01 -9.73
C GLY A 455 -1.57 -26.01 -8.82
N GLN A 456 -1.82 -25.69 -7.55
CA GLN A 456 -2.46 -26.57 -6.58
C GLN A 456 -3.97 -26.34 -6.43
N GLY A 457 -4.55 -25.33 -7.10
CA GLY A 457 -5.96 -24.95 -6.95
C GLY A 457 -6.15 -23.85 -5.89
N LEU A 458 -7.38 -23.72 -5.36
CA LEU A 458 -7.78 -22.62 -4.51
C LEU A 458 -8.35 -23.03 -3.17
N LEU A 459 -8.11 -22.24 -2.13
CA LEU A 459 -8.96 -22.11 -0.96
C LEU A 459 -10.07 -21.11 -1.34
N THR A 460 -11.34 -21.51 -1.27
CA THR A 460 -12.47 -20.66 -1.68
C THR A 460 -13.46 -20.54 -0.54
N VAL A 461 -13.81 -19.31 -0.19
CA VAL A 461 -14.86 -19.00 0.79
C VAL A 461 -15.96 -18.23 0.10
N ILE A 462 -17.18 -18.70 0.24
CA ILE A 462 -18.36 -18.10 -0.38
C ILE A 462 -19.31 -17.68 0.75
N VAL A 463 -19.72 -16.42 0.76
CA VAL A 463 -20.68 -15.87 1.73
C VAL A 463 -21.86 -15.26 0.98
N GLY A 464 -23.06 -15.80 1.17
CA GLY A 464 -24.24 -15.34 0.45
C GLY A 464 -25.41 -16.32 0.54
N ARG A 465 -26.39 -16.13 -0.32
CA ARG A 465 -27.52 -17.07 -0.42
C ARG A 465 -27.04 -18.44 -0.93
N ALA A 466 -27.58 -19.50 -0.37
CA ALA A 466 -27.34 -20.83 -0.90
C ALA A 466 -27.77 -20.87 -2.38
N PRO A 467 -27.00 -21.52 -3.26
CA PRO A 467 -27.43 -21.75 -4.63
C PRO A 467 -28.81 -22.42 -4.59
N GLN A 468 -29.83 -21.77 -5.15
CA GLN A 468 -31.10 -22.46 -5.35
C GLN A 468 -30.78 -23.66 -6.24
N ALA A 469 -31.09 -24.88 -5.78
CA ALA A 469 -31.10 -26.02 -6.65
C ALA A 469 -31.91 -25.64 -7.90
N ALA A 470 -31.31 -25.76 -9.08
CA ALA A 470 -31.94 -25.38 -10.32
C ALA A 470 -33.39 -25.87 -10.29
N ALA A 471 -34.33 -24.95 -10.30
CA ALA A 471 -35.73 -25.31 -10.29
C ALA A 471 -35.94 -26.32 -11.41
N GLN A 472 -36.31 -27.55 -11.08
CA GLN A 472 -36.71 -28.53 -12.09
C GLN A 472 -37.75 -27.82 -12.96
N PRO A 473 -37.59 -27.82 -14.30
CA PRO A 473 -38.61 -27.26 -15.16
C PRO A 473 -39.95 -27.88 -14.73
N ALA A 474 -40.90 -27.01 -14.39
CA ALA A 474 -42.23 -27.40 -14.02
C ALA A 474 -42.73 -28.43 -15.05
N ALA A 475 -43.07 -29.64 -14.60
CA ALA A 475 -43.58 -30.65 -15.46
C ALA A 475 -44.73 -30.05 -16.27
N ALA A 476 -44.59 -30.08 -17.61
CA ALA A 476 -45.62 -29.54 -18.51
C ALA A 476 -46.97 -30.19 -18.12
N ASN A 477 -47.94 -29.32 -17.81
CA ASN A 477 -49.30 -29.77 -17.55
C ASN A 477 -49.76 -30.64 -18.74
N PRO A 478 -50.35 -31.84 -18.48
CA PRO A 478 -50.91 -32.66 -19.57
C PRO A 478 -51.99 -31.85 -20.28
N PRO A 479 -52.15 -31.99 -21.63
CA PRO A 479 -53.15 -31.29 -22.37
C PRO A 479 -54.57 -31.70 -21.90
N PRO A 480 -55.54 -30.76 -21.94
CA PRO A 480 -56.90 -31.05 -21.49
C PRO A 480 -57.52 -32.14 -22.36
N PRO A 481 -58.37 -33.02 -21.77
CA PRO A 481 -59.01 -34.10 -22.49
C PRO A 481 -59.89 -33.57 -23.61
N LYS A 482 -59.76 -34.14 -24.81
CA LYS A 482 -60.62 -33.84 -25.95
C LYS A 482 -62.06 -34.17 -25.60
N ALA A 483 -62.92 -33.16 -25.66
CA ALA A 483 -64.37 -33.37 -25.57
C ALA A 483 -64.86 -34.19 -26.80
N ASN A 484 -65.60 -35.32 -26.53
CA ASN A 484 -66.37 -36.05 -27.51
C ASN A 484 -67.69 -35.35 -27.79
#